data_e755afbf0789dbac4d680d8293d9ebcc
#
_entry.id   e755afbf0789dbac4d680d8293d9ebcc
#
_cell.length_a   1.000
_cell.length_b   1.000
_cell.length_c   1.000
_cell.angle_alpha   90.00
_cell.angle_beta   90.00
_cell.angle_gamma   90.00
#
_symmetry.space_group_name_H-M   'P 1'
#
loop_
_entity.id
_entity.type
_entity.pdbx_description
1 polymer ?
#
loop_
_entity_poly.entity_id
_entity_poly.type
_entity_poly.pdbx_seq_one_letter_code
_entity_poly.pdbx_strand_id
1 'polypeptide(L)'
;MKRTLLFVLLCAFPVLSLSYACGSNGNPGSDPENDAYEPDLSTLEGQWRDSVHTALSYAYRGHVLQIGQNKMPIWWTIYGKKPADGRSLYISLHGGGQTDASENDEQWENQKQLYTPSEGVYLCPRAITNTWDLHFRPESDAFYEQIIQMAVVFLDVNPNKVYLMGYSAGGDGVWQEAPRMADHWAAASMMAGHPNGVRLESLRNLPFMIWCGAEDAAYDRNKVCAEYIGKLDALQAEDPQGYIHEGHIVAGKGHWMDGKDAAAVPWMAKYARNPYPKKVVWVQGDVTKEYFYWLGVPAREAKKGNMLRADIDGNTVTIGDCDYSSVRIYLNGKMVDLNRPVKVVHEGKTLFEGTLTPSDALRKETLFTRNDLSYSFPCMIEVKL
;
A
#
# COMPACT_ATOMS: atom_id res chain seq x y z
N MET A 1 -24.61 -30.84 -24.11
CA MET A 1 -23.18 -31.09 -24.20
C MET A 1 -22.57 -30.11 -25.21
N LYS A 2 -21.91 -29.04 -24.76
CA LYS A 2 -20.94 -28.27 -25.56
C LYS A 2 -19.98 -27.66 -24.53
N ARG A 3 -18.75 -28.21 -24.50
CA ARG A 3 -17.63 -27.66 -23.72
C ARG A 3 -17.08 -26.47 -24.48
N THR A 4 -17.02 -25.31 -23.85
CA THR A 4 -16.30 -24.15 -24.38
C THR A 4 -14.95 -24.07 -23.68
N LEU A 5 -13.88 -24.34 -24.44
CA LEU A 5 -12.51 -24.11 -24.03
C LEU A 5 -12.24 -22.62 -24.06
N LEU A 6 -11.76 -22.09 -22.95
CA LEU A 6 -11.24 -20.72 -22.85
C LEU A 6 -9.75 -20.73 -23.21
N PHE A 7 -9.42 -20.16 -24.37
CA PHE A 7 -8.03 -19.93 -24.80
C PHE A 7 -7.47 -18.69 -24.11
N VAL A 8 -6.41 -18.87 -23.34
CA VAL A 8 -5.58 -17.76 -22.85
C VAL A 8 -4.64 -17.37 -23.98
N LEU A 9 -4.82 -16.17 -24.52
CA LEU A 9 -3.98 -15.61 -25.57
C LEU A 9 -2.73 -14.99 -24.93
N LEU A 10 -1.59 -15.65 -25.06
CA LEU A 10 -0.27 -15.04 -24.82
C LEU A 10 0.03 -14.10 -25.99
N CYS A 11 -0.01 -12.80 -25.76
CA CYS A 11 0.49 -11.82 -26.74
C CYS A 11 2.01 -11.68 -26.59
N ALA A 12 2.75 -12.30 -27.50
CA ALA A 12 4.16 -11.98 -27.72
C ALA A 12 4.25 -10.71 -28.58
N PHE A 13 4.91 -9.66 -28.07
CA PHE A 13 5.21 -8.45 -28.83
C PHE A 13 6.65 -8.51 -29.35
N PRO A 14 6.90 -8.13 -30.60
CA PRO A 14 8.25 -8.05 -31.15
C PRO A 14 8.97 -6.80 -30.65
N VAL A 15 10.23 -6.98 -30.28
CA VAL A 15 11.17 -5.92 -29.91
C VAL A 15 11.58 -5.16 -31.16
N LEU A 16 11.19 -3.90 -31.27
CA LEU A 16 11.80 -2.94 -32.21
C LEU A 16 12.77 -2.06 -31.43
N SER A 17 14.06 -2.21 -31.72
CA SER A 17 15.12 -1.35 -31.20
C SER A 17 15.13 -0.02 -31.92
N LEU A 18 14.82 1.07 -31.25
CA LEU A 18 15.14 2.45 -31.66
C LEU A 18 16.07 3.08 -30.67
N SER A 19 17.30 3.32 -31.11
CA SER A 19 18.33 4.07 -30.40
C SER A 19 18.01 5.56 -30.50
N TYR A 20 17.74 6.23 -29.38
CA TYR A 20 17.80 7.69 -29.27
C TYR A 20 18.79 8.07 -28.19
N ALA A 21 19.85 8.75 -28.61
CA ALA A 21 20.76 9.44 -27.71
C ALA A 21 20.08 10.69 -27.16
N CYS A 22 20.01 10.85 -25.86
CA CYS A 22 19.64 12.08 -25.21
C CYS A 22 20.59 12.40 -24.06
N GLY A 23 20.99 13.66 -24.01
CA GLY A 23 22.07 14.18 -23.21
C GLY A 23 21.83 14.08 -21.69
N SER A 24 22.93 13.93 -21.00
CA SER A 24 23.06 13.83 -19.56
C SER A 24 22.82 15.16 -18.86
N ASN A 25 21.78 15.23 -18.02
CA ASN A 25 21.75 16.13 -16.87
C ASN A 25 21.87 15.27 -15.61
N GLY A 26 23.01 15.38 -14.95
CA GLY A 26 23.41 14.56 -13.84
C GLY A 26 22.53 14.75 -12.60
N ASN A 27 22.03 13.66 -12.11
CA ASN A 27 21.47 13.52 -10.76
C ASN A 27 22.62 13.09 -9.83
N PRO A 28 22.87 13.73 -8.68
CA PRO A 28 23.93 13.35 -7.78
C PRO A 28 23.50 12.22 -6.82
N GLY A 29 23.29 11.08 -7.37
CA GLY A 29 23.15 9.83 -6.64
C GLY A 29 23.77 8.76 -7.49
N SER A 30 25.04 8.37 -7.18
CA SER A 30 25.74 7.31 -7.88
C SER A 30 24.86 6.06 -7.93
N ASP A 31 24.54 5.59 -9.14
CA ASP A 31 24.08 4.22 -9.35
C ASP A 31 25.02 3.27 -8.58
N PRO A 32 24.50 2.35 -7.77
CA PRO A 32 25.31 1.22 -7.37
C PRO A 32 25.73 0.51 -8.66
N GLU A 33 27.03 0.33 -8.81
CA GLU A 33 27.65 -0.39 -9.93
C GLU A 33 26.84 -1.64 -10.26
N ASN A 34 26.72 -1.84 -11.54
CA ASN A 34 26.06 -2.93 -12.25
C ASN A 34 26.63 -4.30 -11.80
N ASP A 35 26.34 -4.69 -10.55
CA ASP A 35 26.49 -6.08 -10.15
C ASP A 35 25.46 -6.86 -10.99
N ALA A 36 25.95 -7.79 -11.80
CA ALA A 36 25.12 -8.60 -12.68
C ALA A 36 23.97 -9.21 -11.84
N TYR A 37 22.74 -8.79 -12.11
CA TYR A 37 21.57 -9.33 -11.42
C TYR A 37 21.42 -10.81 -11.81
N GLU A 38 21.76 -11.69 -10.87
CA GLU A 38 21.63 -13.15 -11.02
C GLU A 38 20.68 -13.68 -9.93
N PRO A 39 19.37 -13.77 -10.22
CA PRO A 39 18.40 -14.28 -9.26
C PRO A 39 18.55 -15.80 -9.07
N ASP A 40 18.39 -16.27 -7.85
CA ASP A 40 18.27 -17.69 -7.57
C ASP A 40 16.89 -18.22 -7.99
N LEU A 41 16.78 -18.64 -9.25
CA LEU A 41 15.54 -19.16 -9.82
C LEU A 41 15.10 -20.51 -9.23
N SER A 42 15.91 -21.15 -8.38
CA SER A 42 15.49 -22.35 -7.64
C SER A 42 14.50 -22.01 -6.53
N THR A 43 14.47 -20.75 -6.07
CA THR A 43 13.56 -20.29 -5.04
C THR A 43 12.35 -19.55 -5.63
N LEU A 44 11.23 -19.60 -4.93
CA LEU A 44 10.03 -18.86 -5.31
C LEU A 44 10.24 -17.33 -5.22
N GLU A 45 10.99 -16.87 -4.23
CA GLU A 45 11.39 -15.47 -4.10
C GLU A 45 12.24 -15.03 -5.27
N GLY A 46 13.26 -15.81 -5.66
CA GLY A 46 14.11 -15.51 -6.82
C GLY A 46 13.31 -15.44 -8.11
N GLN A 47 12.37 -16.38 -8.34
CA GLN A 47 11.46 -16.34 -9.50
C GLN A 47 10.60 -15.07 -9.52
N TRP A 48 10.09 -14.65 -8.37
CA TRP A 48 9.31 -13.42 -8.26
C TRP A 48 10.18 -12.18 -8.51
N ARG A 49 11.37 -12.11 -7.89
CA ARG A 49 12.32 -11.01 -8.11
C ARG A 49 12.71 -10.88 -9.57
N ASP A 50 12.97 -11.99 -10.25
CA ASP A 50 13.29 -12.01 -11.68
C ASP A 50 12.12 -11.50 -12.54
N SER A 51 10.90 -11.90 -12.22
CA SER A 51 9.71 -11.41 -12.93
C SER A 51 9.53 -9.89 -12.77
N VAL A 52 9.71 -9.36 -11.56
CA VAL A 52 9.65 -7.92 -11.29
C VAL A 52 10.80 -7.18 -11.97
N HIS A 53 12.01 -7.71 -11.89
CA HIS A 53 13.18 -7.15 -12.57
C HIS A 53 12.95 -7.04 -14.08
N THR A 54 12.47 -8.09 -14.70
CA THR A 54 12.14 -8.12 -16.14
C THR A 54 11.06 -7.08 -16.47
N ALA A 55 9.98 -7.02 -15.68
CA ALA A 55 8.85 -6.12 -15.93
C ALA A 55 9.19 -4.64 -15.71
N LEU A 56 9.99 -4.32 -14.69
CA LEU A 56 10.17 -2.94 -14.22
C LEU A 56 11.57 -2.34 -14.48
N SER A 57 12.53 -3.09 -15.03
CA SER A 57 13.89 -2.58 -15.29
C SER A 57 13.92 -1.34 -16.19
N TYR A 58 13.02 -1.29 -17.19
CA TYR A 58 12.91 -0.12 -18.06
C TYR A 58 12.34 1.09 -17.32
N ALA A 59 11.30 0.88 -16.51
CA ALA A 59 10.70 1.93 -15.68
C ALA A 59 11.68 2.45 -14.63
N TYR A 60 12.46 1.57 -14.01
CA TYR A 60 13.52 1.94 -13.07
C TYR A 60 14.57 2.85 -13.71
N ARG A 61 15.13 2.47 -14.87
CA ARG A 61 16.12 3.28 -15.59
C ARG A 61 15.55 4.57 -16.18
N GLY A 62 14.29 4.53 -16.63
CA GLY A 62 13.64 5.68 -17.27
C GLY A 62 12.93 6.61 -16.30
N HIS A 63 12.84 6.25 -15.02
CA HIS A 63 12.11 7.00 -14.00
C HIS A 63 10.62 7.27 -14.36
N VAL A 64 10.00 6.37 -15.11
CA VAL A 64 8.59 6.46 -15.51
C VAL A 64 7.95 5.08 -15.47
N LEU A 65 6.95 4.91 -14.64
CA LEU A 65 6.06 3.76 -14.69
C LEU A 65 4.98 3.96 -15.75
N GLN A 66 4.57 2.89 -16.41
CA GLN A 66 3.51 2.92 -17.41
C GLN A 66 2.58 1.73 -17.27
N ILE A 67 1.28 2.01 -17.12
CA ILE A 67 0.21 1.01 -17.11
C ILE A 67 -0.85 1.44 -18.14
N GLY A 68 -0.98 0.66 -19.22
CA GLY A 68 -1.83 1.05 -20.34
C GLY A 68 -1.38 2.37 -20.95
N GLN A 69 -2.28 3.35 -21.00
CA GLN A 69 -1.98 4.70 -21.50
C GLN A 69 -1.50 5.67 -20.41
N ASN A 70 -1.63 5.29 -19.14
CA ASN A 70 -1.26 6.14 -18.03
C ASN A 70 0.24 6.05 -17.76
N LYS A 71 0.86 7.19 -17.48
CA LYS A 71 2.28 7.30 -17.12
C LYS A 71 2.41 8.01 -15.79
N MET A 72 3.30 7.48 -14.95
CA MET A 72 3.65 8.07 -13.67
C MET A 72 5.16 8.32 -13.63
N PRO A 73 5.62 9.54 -13.88
CA PRO A 73 7.01 9.90 -13.59
C PRO A 73 7.29 9.73 -12.11
N ILE A 74 8.47 9.24 -11.78
CA ILE A 74 8.90 9.03 -10.39
C ILE A 74 10.27 9.65 -10.20
N TRP A 75 10.48 10.21 -9.04
CA TRP A 75 11.78 10.70 -8.61
C TRP A 75 12.08 10.13 -7.23
N TRP A 76 13.34 9.77 -6.97
CA TRP A 76 13.76 9.34 -5.65
C TRP A 76 15.20 9.76 -5.35
N THR A 77 15.49 9.80 -4.06
CA THR A 77 16.86 9.90 -3.52
C THR A 77 17.03 8.93 -2.37
N ILE A 78 18.27 8.55 -2.08
CA ILE A 78 18.59 7.61 -1.02
C ILE A 78 19.32 8.35 0.09
N TYR A 79 18.85 8.20 1.31
CA TYR A 79 19.44 8.76 2.51
C TYR A 79 20.08 7.68 3.38
N GLY A 80 21.11 8.04 4.11
CA GLY A 80 21.74 7.24 5.14
C GLY A 80 22.33 5.91 4.66
N LYS A 81 22.73 5.08 5.62
CA LYS A 81 23.24 3.73 5.36
C LYS A 81 22.10 2.74 5.30
N LYS A 82 22.24 1.72 4.44
CA LYS A 82 21.29 0.61 4.37
C LYS A 82 21.31 -0.18 5.68
N PRO A 83 20.16 -0.32 6.37
CA PRO A 83 20.04 -1.24 7.50
C PRO A 83 20.21 -2.69 7.07
N ALA A 84 20.58 -3.57 8.02
CA ALA A 84 20.82 -4.99 7.74
C ALA A 84 19.54 -5.72 7.21
N ASP A 85 18.38 -5.25 7.60
CA ASP A 85 17.06 -5.78 7.20
C ASP A 85 16.43 -5.06 6.00
N GLY A 86 17.21 -4.25 5.27
CA GLY A 86 16.74 -3.48 4.12
C GLY A 86 16.37 -2.04 4.45
N ARG A 87 16.25 -1.21 3.40
CA ARG A 87 15.94 0.22 3.50
C ARG A 87 14.46 0.44 3.80
N SER A 88 14.16 1.60 4.39
CA SER A 88 12.81 2.16 4.40
C SER A 88 12.46 2.77 3.03
N LEU A 89 11.15 2.79 2.69
CA LEU A 89 10.62 3.52 1.54
C LEU A 89 9.59 4.54 2.03
N TYR A 90 9.79 5.82 1.69
CA TYR A 90 8.83 6.89 1.95
C TYR A 90 8.24 7.37 0.63
N ILE A 91 6.99 7.00 0.35
CA ILE A 91 6.24 7.47 -0.82
C ILE A 91 5.55 8.76 -0.42
N SER A 92 5.96 9.87 -1.06
CA SER A 92 5.54 11.22 -0.69
C SER A 92 4.75 11.87 -1.83
N LEU A 93 3.45 12.07 -1.59
CA LEU A 93 2.48 12.54 -2.58
C LEU A 93 2.45 14.07 -2.61
N HIS A 94 2.57 14.65 -3.82
CA HIS A 94 2.62 16.09 -4.01
C HIS A 94 1.25 16.78 -3.90
N GLY A 95 1.26 18.07 -3.61
CA GLY A 95 0.08 18.95 -3.63
C GLY A 95 -0.43 19.24 -5.05
N GLY A 96 -1.34 20.21 -5.17
CA GLY A 96 -1.97 20.61 -6.44
C GLY A 96 -3.38 20.03 -6.57
N GLY A 97 -3.66 19.40 -7.70
CA GLY A 97 -4.98 18.87 -8.04
C GLY A 97 -5.94 19.94 -8.59
N GLN A 98 -6.71 19.54 -9.59
CA GLN A 98 -7.69 20.41 -10.28
C GLN A 98 -7.10 21.76 -10.75
N THR A 99 -5.84 21.72 -11.21
CA THR A 99 -5.10 22.86 -11.72
C THR A 99 -4.30 22.46 -12.96
N ASP A 100 -3.63 23.41 -13.61
CA ASP A 100 -2.84 23.17 -14.80
C ASP A 100 -1.67 22.19 -14.54
N ALA A 101 -1.21 21.52 -15.60
CA ALA A 101 -0.11 20.56 -15.51
C ALA A 101 1.16 21.21 -14.96
N SER A 102 1.47 22.44 -15.38
CA SER A 102 2.65 23.18 -14.94
C SER A 102 2.65 23.45 -13.42
N GLU A 103 1.49 23.75 -12.84
CA GLU A 103 1.38 23.95 -11.40
C GLU A 103 1.51 22.62 -10.64
N ASN A 104 0.88 21.55 -11.14
CA ASN A 104 1.08 20.21 -10.56
C ASN A 104 2.54 19.75 -10.65
N ASP A 105 3.25 20.10 -11.74
CA ASP A 105 4.68 19.79 -11.89
C ASP A 105 5.51 20.59 -10.89
N GLU A 106 5.20 21.88 -10.64
CA GLU A 106 5.85 22.70 -9.61
C GLU A 106 5.61 22.10 -8.21
N GLN A 107 4.39 21.68 -7.89
CA GLN A 107 4.10 21.03 -6.62
C GLN A 107 4.85 19.70 -6.46
N TRP A 108 5.05 18.95 -7.54
CA TRP A 108 5.89 17.77 -7.53
C TRP A 108 7.37 18.11 -7.27
N GLU A 109 7.91 19.17 -7.92
CA GLU A 109 9.28 19.65 -7.66
C GLU A 109 9.45 20.08 -6.18
N ASN A 110 8.47 20.78 -5.62
CA ASN A 110 8.46 21.17 -4.21
C ASN A 110 8.47 19.95 -3.29
N GLN A 111 7.65 18.91 -3.59
CA GLN A 111 7.56 17.71 -2.78
C GLN A 111 8.88 16.92 -2.70
N LYS A 112 9.68 16.93 -3.76
CA LYS A 112 11.00 16.27 -3.81
C LYS A 112 11.97 16.78 -2.73
N GLN A 113 11.79 18.00 -2.26
CA GLN A 113 12.68 18.68 -1.33
C GLN A 113 12.09 18.85 0.07
N LEU A 114 10.84 18.40 0.27
CA LEU A 114 10.08 18.76 1.47
C LEU A 114 10.55 18.01 2.73
N TYR A 115 10.95 16.75 2.59
CA TYR A 115 11.34 15.92 3.73
C TYR A 115 12.66 15.20 3.53
N THR A 116 13.39 15.00 4.64
CA THR A 116 14.70 14.35 4.65
C THR A 116 14.71 13.24 5.72
N PRO A 117 14.42 12.00 5.35
CA PRO A 117 14.58 10.87 6.25
C PRO A 117 16.03 10.66 6.71
N SER A 118 16.24 10.10 7.88
CA SER A 118 17.59 9.74 8.37
C SER A 118 18.20 8.55 7.61
N GLU A 119 17.36 7.67 7.07
CA GLU A 119 17.73 6.56 6.18
C GLU A 119 16.56 6.20 5.25
N GLY A 120 16.84 5.50 4.16
CA GLY A 120 15.86 4.95 3.26
C GLY A 120 15.77 5.66 1.92
N VAL A 121 14.82 5.22 1.14
CA VAL A 121 14.45 5.78 -0.17
C VAL A 121 13.32 6.76 0.05
N TYR A 122 13.53 8.04 -0.27
CA TYR A 122 12.48 9.04 -0.35
C TYR A 122 12.05 9.17 -1.79
N LEU A 123 10.82 8.83 -2.11
CA LEU A 123 10.30 8.72 -3.47
C LEU A 123 9.05 9.60 -3.63
N CYS A 124 9.06 10.45 -4.67
CA CYS A 124 7.94 11.29 -5.04
C CYS A 124 7.40 10.88 -6.41
N PRO A 125 6.21 10.29 -6.50
CA PRO A 125 5.55 10.06 -7.76
C PRO A 125 4.87 11.34 -8.24
N ARG A 126 4.91 11.61 -9.55
CA ARG A 126 4.04 12.59 -10.20
C ARG A 126 2.72 11.90 -10.51
N ALA A 127 1.63 12.39 -9.96
CA ALA A 127 0.31 11.81 -10.19
C ALA A 127 0.00 11.66 -11.69
N ILE A 128 -0.76 10.62 -12.04
CA ILE A 128 -1.07 10.26 -13.43
C ILE A 128 -2.01 11.25 -14.13
N THR A 129 -2.68 12.12 -13.37
CA THR A 129 -3.60 13.15 -13.86
C THR A 129 -3.38 14.48 -13.15
N ASN A 130 -4.15 15.51 -13.55
CA ASN A 130 -4.21 16.80 -12.89
C ASN A 130 -5.59 17.06 -12.24
N THR A 131 -6.41 16.03 -12.09
CA THR A 131 -7.75 16.12 -11.50
C THR A 131 -7.67 16.30 -9.98
N TRP A 132 -8.80 16.62 -9.32
CA TRP A 132 -8.83 16.80 -7.86
C TRP A 132 -8.45 15.53 -7.10
N ASP A 133 -8.74 14.36 -7.68
CA ASP A 133 -8.49 13.02 -7.15
C ASP A 133 -7.17 12.41 -7.62
N LEU A 134 -6.24 13.24 -8.06
CA LEU A 134 -5.03 12.88 -8.82
C LEU A 134 -4.21 11.70 -8.23
N HIS A 135 -4.22 11.53 -6.90
CA HIS A 135 -3.43 10.49 -6.22
C HIS A 135 -4.24 9.24 -5.84
N PHE A 136 -5.57 9.28 -5.89
CA PHE A 136 -6.41 8.19 -5.38
C PHE A 136 -7.48 7.73 -6.37
N ARG A 137 -7.20 7.88 -7.65
CA ARG A 137 -8.00 7.31 -8.73
C ARG A 137 -7.93 5.77 -8.71
N PRO A 138 -8.90 5.06 -9.31
CA PRO A 138 -8.88 3.60 -9.38
C PRO A 138 -7.58 3.04 -9.97
N GLU A 139 -6.95 3.78 -10.91
CA GLU A 139 -5.71 3.37 -11.56
C GLU A 139 -4.46 3.59 -10.70
N SER A 140 -4.53 4.44 -9.66
CA SER A 140 -3.37 4.84 -8.85
C SER A 140 -2.78 3.68 -8.05
N ASP A 141 -3.62 2.81 -7.51
CA ASP A 141 -3.22 1.67 -6.67
C ASP A 141 -2.17 0.79 -7.34
N ALA A 142 -2.39 0.44 -8.62
CA ALA A 142 -1.47 -0.42 -9.37
C ALA A 142 -0.09 0.24 -9.57
N PHE A 143 -0.03 1.56 -9.66
CA PHE A 143 1.24 2.29 -9.71
C PHE A 143 1.97 2.25 -8.37
N TYR A 144 1.26 2.40 -7.25
CA TYR A 144 1.89 2.29 -5.92
C TYR A 144 2.39 0.87 -5.66
N GLU A 145 1.65 -0.16 -6.07
CA GLU A 145 2.11 -1.55 -6.03
C GLU A 145 3.41 -1.73 -6.85
N GLN A 146 3.49 -1.18 -8.07
CA GLN A 146 4.71 -1.23 -8.88
C GLN A 146 5.87 -0.44 -8.27
N ILE A 147 5.63 0.71 -7.63
CA ILE A 147 6.65 1.46 -6.88
C ILE A 147 7.25 0.58 -5.78
N ILE A 148 6.40 -0.10 -5.00
CA ILE A 148 6.86 -0.98 -3.91
C ILE A 148 7.68 -2.13 -4.48
N GLN A 149 7.18 -2.84 -5.49
CA GLN A 149 7.89 -3.94 -6.15
C GLN A 149 9.26 -3.49 -6.70
N MET A 150 9.29 -2.37 -7.42
CA MET A 150 10.51 -1.77 -7.95
C MET A 150 11.50 -1.45 -6.83
N ALA A 151 11.05 -0.82 -5.77
CA ALA A 151 11.90 -0.44 -4.65
C ALA A 151 12.46 -1.66 -3.91
N VAL A 152 11.67 -2.72 -3.75
CA VAL A 152 12.11 -3.99 -3.12
C VAL A 152 13.18 -4.69 -3.97
N VAL A 153 13.05 -4.67 -5.31
CA VAL A 153 13.96 -5.41 -6.19
C VAL A 153 15.22 -4.62 -6.54
N PHE A 154 15.11 -3.31 -6.79
CA PHE A 154 16.22 -2.49 -7.30
C PHE A 154 16.89 -1.61 -6.23
N LEU A 155 16.22 -1.35 -5.11
CA LEU A 155 16.69 -0.40 -4.09
C LEU A 155 16.86 -1.03 -2.70
N ASP A 156 16.80 -2.36 -2.60
CA ASP A 156 16.93 -3.13 -1.35
C ASP A 156 15.95 -2.67 -0.25
N VAL A 157 14.74 -2.29 -0.63
CA VAL A 157 13.70 -1.90 0.33
C VAL A 157 13.14 -3.12 1.05
N ASN A 158 12.95 -3.00 2.36
CA ASN A 158 12.19 -3.95 3.15
C ASN A 158 10.69 -3.72 2.92
N PRO A 159 9.92 -4.69 2.37
CA PRO A 159 8.49 -4.50 2.07
C PRO A 159 7.64 -4.22 3.32
N ASN A 160 8.18 -4.44 4.53
CA ASN A 160 7.51 -4.11 5.78
C ASN A 160 7.91 -2.75 6.36
N LYS A 161 8.70 -1.95 5.63
CA LYS A 161 9.09 -0.57 5.99
C LYS A 161 8.72 0.42 4.90
N VAL A 162 7.49 0.32 4.40
CA VAL A 162 6.94 1.22 3.37
C VAL A 162 5.97 2.20 4.03
N TYR A 163 6.23 3.48 3.86
CA TYR A 163 5.48 4.57 4.47
C TYR A 163 4.81 5.44 3.41
N LEU A 164 3.56 5.81 3.66
CA LEU A 164 2.81 6.71 2.79
C LEU A 164 2.66 8.08 3.47
N MET A 165 2.99 9.15 2.75
CA MET A 165 2.83 10.50 3.24
C MET A 165 2.44 11.44 2.10
N GLY A 166 1.86 12.62 2.42
CA GLY A 166 1.47 13.56 1.39
C GLY A 166 0.92 14.85 1.94
N TYR A 167 1.10 15.92 1.17
CA TYR A 167 0.73 17.29 1.55
C TYR A 167 -0.40 17.83 0.66
N SER A 168 -1.37 18.55 1.22
CA SER A 168 -2.47 19.17 0.47
C SER A 168 -3.26 18.12 -0.33
N ALA A 169 -3.35 18.21 -1.64
CA ALA A 169 -3.97 17.17 -2.47
C ALA A 169 -3.27 15.80 -2.33
N GLY A 170 -1.96 15.78 -2.02
CA GLY A 170 -1.27 14.55 -1.61
C GLY A 170 -1.76 14.03 -0.27
N GLY A 171 -2.14 14.91 0.66
CA GLY A 171 -2.79 14.56 1.91
C GLY A 171 -4.19 13.96 1.70
N ASP A 172 -4.97 14.48 0.73
CA ASP A 172 -6.24 13.88 0.30
C ASP A 172 -5.99 12.45 -0.20
N GLY A 173 -4.91 12.25 -1.00
CA GLY A 173 -4.46 10.94 -1.44
C GLY A 173 -4.15 10.01 -0.29
N VAL A 174 -3.41 10.46 0.72
CA VAL A 174 -3.10 9.64 1.91
C VAL A 174 -4.36 9.24 2.66
N TRP A 175 -5.34 10.12 2.82
CA TRP A 175 -6.61 9.78 3.46
C TRP A 175 -7.34 8.62 2.78
N GLN A 176 -7.26 8.54 1.45
CA GLN A 176 -7.95 7.50 0.67
C GLN A 176 -7.12 6.22 0.55
N GLU A 177 -5.82 6.35 0.25
CA GLU A 177 -4.93 5.21 0.00
C GLU A 177 -4.54 4.47 1.29
N ALA A 178 -4.42 5.18 2.43
CA ALA A 178 -4.01 4.55 3.67
C ALA A 178 -4.98 3.45 4.13
N PRO A 179 -6.30 3.65 4.25
CA PRO A 179 -7.21 2.59 4.62
C PRO A 179 -7.45 1.57 3.48
N ARG A 180 -7.39 2.00 2.21
CA ARG A 180 -7.64 1.14 1.04
C ARG A 180 -6.54 0.11 0.82
N MET A 181 -5.29 0.47 1.13
CA MET A 181 -4.10 -0.36 0.98
C MET A 181 -3.35 -0.52 2.32
N ALA A 182 -4.05 -0.55 3.46
CA ALA A 182 -3.43 -0.62 4.78
C ALA A 182 -2.55 -1.87 4.96
N ASP A 183 -2.80 -2.90 4.18
CA ASP A 183 -2.00 -4.12 4.14
C ASP A 183 -0.67 -3.98 3.37
N HIS A 184 -0.37 -2.80 2.81
CA HIS A 184 0.89 -2.47 2.13
C HIS A 184 1.78 -1.52 2.93
N TRP A 185 1.21 -0.73 3.87
CA TRP A 185 1.91 0.32 4.57
C TRP A 185 2.35 -0.08 5.99
N ALA A 186 3.52 0.38 6.41
CA ALA A 186 4.00 0.26 7.79
C ALA A 186 3.46 1.37 8.69
N ALA A 187 3.32 2.57 8.16
CA ALA A 187 2.63 3.72 8.76
C ALA A 187 2.27 4.72 7.66
N ALA A 188 1.35 5.64 7.95
CA ALA A 188 1.03 6.74 7.04
C ALA A 188 0.88 8.07 7.78
N SER A 189 1.14 9.17 7.07
CA SER A 189 0.94 10.52 7.62
C SER A 189 0.33 11.45 6.58
N MET A 190 -0.82 12.00 6.93
CA MET A 190 -1.54 12.99 6.15
C MET A 190 -1.18 14.40 6.62
N MET A 191 -0.81 15.30 5.68
CA MET A 191 -0.49 16.69 5.96
C MET A 191 -1.41 17.63 5.17
N ALA A 192 -2.18 18.47 5.87
CA ALA A 192 -3.07 19.51 5.33
C ALA A 192 -4.03 19.03 4.23
N GLY A 193 -4.47 17.75 4.30
CA GLY A 193 -5.42 17.14 3.36
C GLY A 193 -6.84 17.11 3.90
N HIS A 194 -7.79 16.80 3.01
CA HIS A 194 -9.20 16.62 3.31
C HIS A 194 -9.60 15.14 3.19
N PRO A 195 -10.32 14.55 4.17
CA PRO A 195 -10.65 13.12 4.19
C PRO A 195 -11.71 12.70 3.16
N ASN A 196 -12.45 13.63 2.57
CA ASN A 196 -13.46 13.36 1.53
C ASN A 196 -14.44 12.23 1.89
N GLY A 197 -14.82 12.13 3.17
CA GLY A 197 -15.78 11.13 3.65
C GLY A 197 -15.24 9.70 3.76
N VAL A 198 -13.92 9.51 3.76
CA VAL A 198 -13.30 8.18 3.91
C VAL A 198 -13.69 7.51 5.23
N ARG A 199 -13.82 6.20 5.22
CA ARG A 199 -14.04 5.37 6.41
C ARG A 199 -12.70 4.94 7.00
N LEU A 200 -12.59 4.92 8.34
CA LEU A 200 -11.35 4.75 9.07
C LEU A 200 -11.11 3.33 9.59
N GLU A 201 -12.11 2.46 9.57
CA GLU A 201 -12.07 1.15 10.23
C GLU A 201 -10.96 0.24 9.69
N SER A 202 -10.61 0.37 8.40
CA SER A 202 -9.49 -0.39 7.80
C SER A 202 -8.11 0.08 8.27
N LEU A 203 -8.01 1.22 8.97
CA LEU A 203 -6.76 1.69 9.60
C LEU A 203 -6.40 0.93 10.89
N ARG A 204 -7.19 -0.06 11.33
CA ARG A 204 -6.95 -0.77 12.58
C ARG A 204 -5.50 -1.20 12.81
N ASN A 205 -4.85 -1.68 11.76
CA ASN A 205 -3.50 -2.22 11.84
C ASN A 205 -2.42 -1.28 11.26
N LEU A 206 -2.81 -0.06 10.89
CA LEU A 206 -1.94 0.93 10.28
C LEU A 206 -1.79 2.15 11.19
N PRO A 207 -0.63 2.40 11.80
CA PRO A 207 -0.35 3.64 12.49
C PRO A 207 -0.56 4.85 11.57
N PHE A 208 -1.34 5.83 12.02
CA PHE A 208 -1.78 6.95 11.17
C PHE A 208 -1.58 8.29 11.89
N MET A 209 -0.90 9.24 11.22
CA MET A 209 -0.66 10.57 11.79
C MET A 209 -1.36 11.65 10.97
N ILE A 210 -1.94 12.63 11.64
CA ILE A 210 -2.68 13.74 11.05
C ILE A 210 -2.01 15.05 11.41
N TRP A 211 -1.67 15.86 10.40
CA TRP A 211 -1.17 17.22 10.55
C TRP A 211 -2.07 18.21 9.82
N CYS A 212 -2.54 19.26 10.51
CA CYS A 212 -3.32 20.32 9.91
C CYS A 212 -3.09 21.65 10.64
N GLY A 213 -3.05 22.76 9.92
CA GLY A 213 -3.02 24.07 10.54
C GLY A 213 -4.37 24.44 11.19
N ALA A 214 -4.35 25.05 12.36
CA ALA A 214 -5.57 25.49 13.04
C ALA A 214 -6.34 26.57 12.27
N GLU A 215 -5.66 27.28 11.37
CA GLU A 215 -6.22 28.35 10.52
C GLU A 215 -6.39 27.90 9.06
N ASP A 216 -6.20 26.60 8.73
CA ASP A 216 -6.45 26.05 7.40
C ASP A 216 -7.97 25.89 7.18
N ALA A 217 -8.63 27.01 6.91
CA ALA A 217 -10.07 27.07 6.79
C ALA A 217 -10.60 26.70 5.38
N ALA A 218 -9.71 26.58 4.38
CA ALA A 218 -10.12 26.17 3.05
C ALA A 218 -10.68 24.75 3.09
N TYR A 219 -11.89 24.57 2.54
CA TYR A 219 -12.65 23.30 2.63
C TYR A 219 -12.90 22.82 4.06
N ASP A 220 -12.87 23.71 5.05
CA ASP A 220 -12.99 23.40 6.49
C ASP A 220 -11.95 22.37 6.99
N ARG A 221 -10.76 22.27 6.37
CA ARG A 221 -9.75 21.26 6.69
C ARG A 221 -9.43 21.18 8.17
N ASN A 222 -9.24 22.35 8.83
CA ASN A 222 -8.94 22.41 10.25
C ASN A 222 -10.03 21.76 11.13
N LYS A 223 -11.30 21.95 10.79
CA LYS A 223 -12.44 21.38 11.53
C LYS A 223 -12.59 19.89 11.23
N VAL A 224 -12.51 19.53 9.94
CA VAL A 224 -12.68 18.13 9.51
C VAL A 224 -11.52 17.26 10.02
N CYS A 225 -10.27 17.75 10.00
CA CYS A 225 -9.14 17.03 10.59
C CYS A 225 -9.34 16.81 12.08
N ALA A 226 -9.80 17.83 12.84
CA ALA A 226 -10.10 17.69 14.27
C ALA A 226 -11.23 16.66 14.52
N GLU A 227 -12.29 16.66 13.69
CA GLU A 227 -13.36 15.66 13.74
C GLU A 227 -12.81 14.24 13.51
N TYR A 228 -11.94 14.05 12.51
CA TYR A 228 -11.40 12.73 12.18
C TYR A 228 -10.39 12.21 13.21
N ILE A 229 -9.66 13.11 13.88
CA ILE A 229 -8.89 12.75 15.09
C ILE A 229 -9.82 12.19 16.14
N GLY A 230 -10.92 12.87 16.47
CA GLY A 230 -11.91 12.39 17.45
C GLY A 230 -12.56 11.06 17.05
N LYS A 231 -12.75 10.79 15.74
CA LYS A 231 -13.24 9.48 15.26
C LYS A 231 -12.20 8.37 15.51
N LEU A 232 -10.90 8.65 15.28
CA LEU A 232 -9.84 7.69 15.59
C LEU A 232 -9.70 7.44 17.09
N ASP A 233 -9.83 8.50 17.93
CA ASP A 233 -9.87 8.37 19.38
C ASP A 233 -10.99 7.41 19.81
N ALA A 234 -12.19 7.56 19.24
CA ALA A 234 -13.34 6.69 19.54
C ALA A 234 -13.08 5.24 19.12
N LEU A 235 -12.56 5.01 17.90
CA LEU A 235 -12.21 3.66 17.42
C LEU A 235 -11.13 3.00 18.29
N GLN A 236 -10.12 3.77 18.73
CA GLN A 236 -9.08 3.25 19.62
C GLN A 236 -9.62 2.97 21.03
N ALA A 237 -10.55 3.76 21.52
CA ALA A 237 -11.20 3.50 22.82
C ALA A 237 -12.00 2.19 22.81
N GLU A 238 -12.63 1.83 21.68
CA GLU A 238 -13.35 0.57 21.49
C GLU A 238 -12.41 -0.63 21.26
N ASP A 239 -11.26 -0.40 20.60
CA ASP A 239 -10.25 -1.43 20.32
C ASP A 239 -8.84 -0.91 20.63
N PRO A 240 -8.42 -0.93 21.93
CA PRO A 240 -7.16 -0.32 22.36
C PRO A 240 -5.88 -0.92 21.79
N GLN A 241 -5.96 -2.07 21.13
CA GLN A 241 -4.84 -2.72 20.45
C GLN A 241 -4.71 -2.32 18.97
N GLY A 242 -5.66 -1.56 18.44
CA GLY A 242 -5.69 -1.04 17.10
C GLY A 242 -5.68 0.48 17.03
N TYR A 243 -5.77 1.02 15.82
CA TYR A 243 -5.95 2.44 15.53
C TYR A 243 -4.92 3.35 16.20
N ILE A 244 -3.65 2.91 16.21
CA ILE A 244 -2.54 3.76 16.70
C ILE A 244 -2.51 5.03 15.85
N HIS A 245 -2.64 6.19 16.49
CA HIS A 245 -2.65 7.46 15.76
C HIS A 245 -2.12 8.61 16.61
N GLU A 246 -1.73 9.69 15.94
CA GLU A 246 -1.47 10.99 16.55
C GLU A 246 -2.10 12.08 15.68
N GLY A 247 -2.73 13.07 16.32
CA GLY A 247 -3.35 14.20 15.66
C GLY A 247 -2.75 15.53 16.11
N HIS A 248 -2.36 16.39 15.16
CA HIS A 248 -1.72 17.68 15.39
C HIS A 248 -2.48 18.80 14.66
N ILE A 249 -3.26 19.59 15.40
CA ILE A 249 -3.85 20.83 14.91
C ILE A 249 -2.93 21.98 15.36
N VAL A 250 -2.15 22.51 14.40
CA VAL A 250 -1.02 23.42 14.69
C VAL A 250 -1.52 24.85 14.86
N ALA A 251 -1.51 25.34 16.10
CA ALA A 251 -1.96 26.71 16.43
C ALA A 251 -1.17 27.78 15.65
N GLY A 252 -1.88 28.81 15.17
CA GLY A 252 -1.32 29.94 14.43
C GLY A 252 -0.76 29.57 13.04
N LYS A 253 -1.15 28.42 12.46
CA LYS A 253 -0.75 28.00 11.12
C LYS A 253 -1.97 27.80 10.22
N GLY A 254 -1.86 28.31 9.01
CA GLY A 254 -2.78 28.05 7.92
C GLY A 254 -2.40 26.77 7.16
N HIS A 255 -2.58 26.79 5.86
CA HIS A 255 -2.30 25.64 4.99
C HIS A 255 -0.84 25.21 5.02
N TRP A 256 0.12 26.12 5.17
CA TRP A 256 1.54 25.83 5.39
C TRP A 256 1.88 25.82 6.88
N MET A 257 2.45 24.72 7.36
CA MET A 257 2.76 24.49 8.77
C MET A 257 4.23 24.77 9.14
N ASP A 258 4.98 25.47 8.28
CA ASP A 258 6.41 25.79 8.45
C ASP A 258 7.30 24.56 8.68
N GLY A 259 6.96 23.43 8.05
CA GLY A 259 7.72 22.19 8.15
C GLY A 259 7.58 21.46 9.49
N LYS A 260 6.64 21.85 10.37
CA LYS A 260 6.41 21.15 11.66
C LYS A 260 5.96 19.70 11.46
N ASP A 261 5.25 19.44 10.39
CA ASP A 261 4.80 18.12 9.93
C ASP A 261 5.94 17.17 9.54
N ALA A 262 7.18 17.68 9.35
CA ALA A 262 8.37 16.84 9.15
C ALA A 262 8.63 15.88 10.34
N ALA A 263 8.09 16.17 11.53
CA ALA A 263 8.11 15.25 12.67
C ALA A 263 7.41 13.91 12.40
N ALA A 264 6.56 13.84 11.39
CA ALA A 264 5.93 12.59 10.95
C ALA A 264 6.95 11.56 10.43
N VAL A 265 8.03 12.00 9.77
CA VAL A 265 9.04 11.09 9.19
C VAL A 265 9.68 10.20 10.27
N PRO A 266 10.32 10.74 11.33
CA PRO A 266 10.87 9.91 12.40
C PRO A 266 9.80 9.18 13.22
N TRP A 267 8.55 9.64 13.23
CA TRP A 267 7.46 8.93 13.90
C TRP A 267 7.08 7.67 13.12
N MET A 268 6.86 7.78 11.81
CA MET A 268 6.56 6.63 10.94
C MET A 268 7.67 5.57 10.98
N ALA A 269 8.93 5.99 11.01
CA ALA A 269 10.10 5.10 11.07
C ALA A 269 10.14 4.18 12.31
N LYS A 270 9.32 4.41 13.33
CA LYS A 270 9.20 3.55 14.51
C LYS A 270 8.41 2.26 14.24
N TYR A 271 7.67 2.20 13.14
CA TYR A 271 6.74 1.12 12.83
C TYR A 271 7.23 0.26 11.68
N ALA A 272 6.92 -1.03 11.78
CA ALA A 272 7.03 -1.98 10.69
C ALA A 272 5.66 -2.64 10.47
N ARG A 273 5.31 -2.89 9.22
CA ARG A 273 4.08 -3.58 8.87
C ARG A 273 4.07 -4.99 9.45
N ASN A 274 2.98 -5.37 10.11
CA ASN A 274 2.67 -6.76 10.40
C ASN A 274 1.78 -7.30 9.28
N PRO A 275 2.27 -8.17 8.38
CA PRO A 275 1.46 -8.72 7.29
C PRO A 275 0.42 -9.75 7.76
N TYR A 276 0.54 -10.24 9.01
CA TYR A 276 -0.33 -11.28 9.58
C TYR A 276 -0.96 -10.82 10.91
N PRO A 277 -1.70 -9.70 10.92
CA PRO A 277 -2.33 -9.24 12.16
C PRO A 277 -3.37 -10.25 12.62
N LYS A 278 -3.49 -10.43 13.95
CA LYS A 278 -4.46 -11.35 14.55
C LYS A 278 -5.91 -10.93 14.32
N LYS A 279 -6.16 -9.65 14.17
CA LYS A 279 -7.49 -9.09 13.91
C LYS A 279 -7.43 -8.18 12.69
N VAL A 280 -8.35 -8.39 11.78
CA VAL A 280 -8.53 -7.56 10.58
C VAL A 280 -9.93 -6.96 10.59
N VAL A 281 -10.01 -5.65 10.33
CA VAL A 281 -11.23 -4.93 10.02
C VAL A 281 -11.06 -4.36 8.63
N TRP A 282 -11.91 -4.76 7.70
CA TRP A 282 -11.85 -4.38 6.31
C TRP A 282 -13.16 -3.74 5.85
N VAL A 283 -13.10 -2.53 5.38
CA VAL A 283 -14.24 -1.82 4.78
C VAL A 283 -13.87 -1.39 3.37
N GLN A 284 -14.70 -1.72 2.40
CA GLN A 284 -14.50 -1.33 1.01
C GLN A 284 -14.69 0.18 0.83
N GLY A 285 -13.72 0.81 0.15
CA GLY A 285 -13.78 2.20 -0.28
C GLY A 285 -14.50 2.37 -1.63
N ASP A 286 -14.27 3.51 -2.29
CA ASP A 286 -14.75 3.79 -3.64
C ASP A 286 -14.08 2.86 -4.68
N VAL A 287 -12.79 2.58 -4.49
CA VAL A 287 -12.06 1.54 -5.20
C VAL A 287 -12.09 0.28 -4.37
N THR A 288 -12.68 -0.78 -4.91
CA THR A 288 -12.85 -2.04 -4.20
C THR A 288 -11.69 -2.99 -4.42
N LYS A 289 -11.36 -3.80 -3.42
CA LYS A 289 -10.30 -4.80 -3.45
C LYS A 289 -10.87 -6.21 -3.23
N GLU A 290 -10.21 -7.22 -3.81
CA GLU A 290 -10.55 -8.64 -3.59
C GLU A 290 -9.78 -9.25 -2.43
N TYR A 291 -8.70 -8.62 -2.00
CA TYR A 291 -7.81 -9.09 -0.95
C TYR A 291 -7.47 -7.98 0.03
N PHE A 292 -7.31 -8.36 1.29
CA PHE A 292 -6.82 -7.45 2.33
C PHE A 292 -6.18 -8.26 3.47
N TYR A 293 -4.90 -8.09 3.73
CA TYR A 293 -4.10 -8.95 4.61
C TYR A 293 -4.24 -10.44 4.21
N TRP A 294 -4.77 -11.27 5.10
CA TRP A 294 -4.96 -12.71 4.89
C TRP A 294 -6.41 -13.08 4.51
N LEU A 295 -7.20 -12.10 4.14
CA LEU A 295 -8.60 -12.29 3.71
C LEU A 295 -8.76 -12.09 2.21
N GLY A 296 -9.75 -12.77 1.64
CA GLY A 296 -10.21 -12.56 0.28
C GLY A 296 -11.73 -12.69 0.18
N VAL A 297 -12.31 -11.95 -0.76
CA VAL A 297 -13.76 -11.92 -1.02
C VAL A 297 -14.03 -12.07 -2.51
N PRO A 298 -15.25 -12.47 -2.93
CA PRO A 298 -15.59 -12.49 -4.34
C PRO A 298 -15.62 -11.06 -4.93
N ALA A 299 -14.92 -10.84 -6.05
CA ALA A 299 -14.88 -9.54 -6.74
C ALA A 299 -16.28 -8.96 -7.02
N ARG A 300 -17.22 -9.82 -7.46
CA ARG A 300 -18.60 -9.42 -7.76
C ARG A 300 -19.38 -8.88 -6.55
N GLU A 301 -18.96 -9.22 -5.33
CA GLU A 301 -19.59 -8.81 -4.08
C GLU A 301 -18.86 -7.64 -3.41
N ALA A 302 -17.66 -7.30 -3.87
CA ALA A 302 -16.91 -6.15 -3.38
C ALA A 302 -17.62 -4.86 -3.80
N LYS A 303 -18.30 -4.20 -2.85
CA LYS A 303 -19.02 -2.95 -3.05
C LYS A 303 -18.63 -1.95 -1.97
N LYS A 304 -18.63 -0.66 -2.32
CA LYS A 304 -18.39 0.43 -1.36
C LYS A 304 -19.23 0.24 -0.10
N GLY A 305 -18.57 0.32 1.04
CA GLY A 305 -19.18 0.19 2.36
C GLY A 305 -19.29 -1.23 2.89
N ASN A 306 -19.14 -2.28 2.04
CA ASN A 306 -19.16 -3.66 2.53
C ASN A 306 -18.01 -3.88 3.52
N MET A 307 -18.31 -4.64 4.58
CA MET A 307 -17.40 -4.88 5.70
C MET A 307 -17.13 -6.37 5.87
N LEU A 308 -15.91 -6.66 6.34
CA LEU A 308 -15.50 -7.98 6.85
C LEU A 308 -14.61 -7.80 8.08
N ARG A 309 -14.99 -8.44 9.19
CA ARG A 309 -14.16 -8.56 10.39
C ARG A 309 -13.76 -10.00 10.61
N ALA A 310 -12.51 -10.24 10.95
CA ALA A 310 -12.04 -11.57 11.29
C ALA A 310 -10.90 -11.52 12.30
N ASP A 311 -10.88 -12.50 13.19
CA ASP A 311 -9.89 -12.67 14.26
C ASP A 311 -9.29 -14.05 14.22
N ILE A 312 -8.00 -14.18 14.58
CA ILE A 312 -7.31 -15.44 14.79
C ILE A 312 -6.90 -15.56 16.27
N ASP A 313 -7.41 -16.59 16.94
CA ASP A 313 -6.96 -16.99 18.27
C ASP A 313 -6.53 -18.46 18.26
N GLY A 314 -5.25 -18.71 18.54
CA GLY A 314 -4.66 -20.05 18.37
C GLY A 314 -4.89 -20.57 16.94
N ASN A 315 -5.60 -21.69 16.82
CA ASN A 315 -5.99 -22.29 15.53
C ASN A 315 -7.46 -22.03 15.14
N THR A 316 -8.11 -21.08 15.80
CA THR A 316 -9.48 -20.69 15.48
C THR A 316 -9.52 -19.35 14.77
N VAL A 317 -10.16 -19.31 13.61
CA VAL A 317 -10.51 -18.08 12.90
C VAL A 317 -11.98 -17.79 13.17
N THR A 318 -12.27 -16.61 13.71
CA THR A 318 -13.65 -16.15 13.93
C THR A 318 -13.96 -15.06 12.91
N ILE A 319 -14.99 -15.28 12.11
CA ILE A 319 -15.57 -14.25 11.23
C ILE A 319 -16.64 -13.52 12.04
N GLY A 320 -16.47 -12.21 12.19
CA GLY A 320 -17.45 -11.31 12.82
C GLY A 320 -18.45 -10.76 11.81
N ASP A 321 -18.66 -9.42 11.83
CA ASP A 321 -19.51 -8.73 10.86
C ASP A 321 -19.01 -8.98 9.43
N CYS A 322 -19.90 -9.42 8.55
CA CYS A 322 -19.54 -9.81 7.20
C CYS A 322 -20.70 -9.56 6.22
N ASP A 323 -20.45 -8.77 5.18
CA ASP A 323 -21.44 -8.45 4.13
C ASP A 323 -21.28 -9.33 2.86
N TYR A 324 -20.55 -10.43 2.97
CA TYR A 324 -20.23 -11.33 1.85
C TYR A 324 -20.86 -12.70 2.03
N SER A 325 -21.23 -13.35 0.93
CA SER A 325 -21.77 -14.72 0.94
C SER A 325 -20.69 -15.79 1.07
N SER A 326 -19.43 -15.44 0.84
CA SER A 326 -18.27 -16.32 1.05
C SER A 326 -17.01 -15.54 1.35
N VAL A 327 -16.11 -16.17 2.12
CA VAL A 327 -14.81 -15.59 2.51
C VAL A 327 -13.72 -16.61 2.27
N ARG A 328 -12.62 -16.16 1.67
CA ARG A 328 -11.36 -16.92 1.56
C ARG A 328 -10.41 -16.47 2.67
N ILE A 329 -9.85 -17.43 3.38
CA ILE A 329 -8.94 -17.24 4.50
C ILE A 329 -7.61 -17.87 4.13
N TYR A 330 -6.58 -17.05 3.95
CA TYR A 330 -5.24 -17.47 3.58
C TYR A 330 -4.38 -17.62 4.83
N LEU A 331 -3.74 -18.77 5.01
CA LEU A 331 -3.05 -19.13 6.24
C LEU A 331 -1.63 -19.67 5.97
N ASN A 332 -0.75 -19.42 6.93
CA ASN A 332 0.60 -19.99 6.97
C ASN A 332 1.01 -20.35 8.41
N GLY A 333 2.17 -21.02 8.56
CA GLY A 333 2.68 -21.46 9.85
C GLY A 333 3.11 -20.36 10.83
N LYS A 334 3.13 -19.08 10.40
CA LYS A 334 3.35 -17.92 11.30
C LYS A 334 2.04 -17.45 11.97
N MET A 335 0.90 -17.87 11.42
CA MET A 335 -0.42 -17.44 11.85
C MET A 335 -1.10 -18.50 12.74
N VAL A 336 -1.01 -19.76 12.33
CA VAL A 336 -1.62 -20.94 12.98
C VAL A 336 -0.64 -22.11 12.98
N ASP A 337 -0.87 -23.09 13.85
CA ASP A 337 -0.15 -24.37 13.82
C ASP A 337 -0.76 -25.30 12.75
N LEU A 338 -0.09 -25.44 11.62
CA LEU A 338 -0.55 -26.25 10.49
C LEU A 338 -0.58 -27.77 10.78
N ASN A 339 0.05 -28.24 11.86
CA ASN A 339 0.02 -29.65 12.28
C ASN A 339 -1.24 -29.99 13.09
N ARG A 340 -2.08 -29.02 13.41
CA ARG A 340 -3.30 -29.18 14.19
C ARG A 340 -4.50 -28.74 13.35
N PRO A 341 -5.70 -29.27 13.61
CA PRO A 341 -6.91 -28.79 12.95
C PRO A 341 -7.09 -27.29 13.12
N VAL A 342 -7.43 -26.62 12.04
CA VAL A 342 -7.87 -25.22 12.02
C VAL A 342 -9.39 -25.21 12.03
N LYS A 343 -9.96 -24.29 12.81
CA LYS A 343 -11.40 -24.10 12.93
C LYS A 343 -11.79 -22.72 12.41
N VAL A 344 -12.87 -22.64 11.63
CA VAL A 344 -13.48 -21.38 11.21
C VAL A 344 -14.90 -21.32 11.80
N VAL A 345 -15.19 -20.20 12.47
CA VAL A 345 -16.45 -19.97 13.17
C VAL A 345 -17.08 -18.66 12.70
N HIS A 346 -18.40 -18.66 12.49
CA HIS A 346 -19.20 -17.46 12.27
C HIS A 346 -20.52 -17.59 13.04
N GLU A 347 -20.92 -16.54 13.78
CA GLU A 347 -22.14 -16.51 14.61
C GLU A 347 -22.31 -17.76 15.51
N GLY A 348 -21.21 -18.25 16.08
CA GLY A 348 -21.20 -19.43 16.94
C GLY A 348 -21.28 -20.78 16.19
N LYS A 349 -21.45 -20.78 14.86
CA LYS A 349 -21.46 -22.00 14.06
C LYS A 349 -20.06 -22.31 13.52
N THR A 350 -19.66 -23.58 13.57
CA THR A 350 -18.45 -24.05 12.91
C THR A 350 -18.73 -24.23 11.42
N LEU A 351 -18.05 -23.45 10.59
CA LEU A 351 -18.15 -23.52 9.13
C LEU A 351 -17.11 -24.48 8.53
N PHE A 352 -15.96 -24.61 9.20
CA PHE A 352 -14.88 -25.51 8.82
C PHE A 352 -14.14 -25.99 10.08
N GLU A 353 -13.73 -27.26 10.08
CA GLU A 353 -12.78 -27.80 11.05
C GLU A 353 -12.00 -28.94 10.38
N GLY A 354 -10.67 -28.78 10.28
CA GLY A 354 -9.83 -29.78 9.62
C GLY A 354 -8.35 -29.42 9.58
N THR A 355 -7.53 -30.40 9.27
CA THR A 355 -6.08 -30.22 9.06
C THR A 355 -5.85 -29.69 7.64
N LEU A 356 -4.96 -28.71 7.51
CA LEU A 356 -4.62 -28.10 6.23
C LEU A 356 -3.37 -28.75 5.64
N THR A 357 -3.39 -29.00 4.34
CA THR A 357 -2.21 -29.48 3.61
C THR A 357 -1.57 -28.30 2.86
N PRO A 358 -0.32 -27.93 3.19
CA PRO A 358 0.40 -26.87 2.47
C PRO A 358 0.59 -27.21 0.98
N SER A 359 0.44 -26.22 0.12
CA SER A 359 0.59 -26.32 -1.33
C SER A 359 1.58 -25.29 -1.87
N ASP A 360 2.63 -25.75 -2.55
CA ASP A 360 3.58 -24.87 -3.23
C ASP A 360 2.95 -24.17 -4.44
N ALA A 361 1.99 -24.82 -5.10
CA ALA A 361 1.23 -24.21 -6.17
C ALA A 361 0.44 -22.97 -5.66
N LEU A 362 -0.20 -23.10 -4.50
CA LEU A 362 -0.94 -21.98 -3.88
C LEU A 362 0.02 -20.88 -3.38
N ARG A 363 1.19 -21.25 -2.84
CA ARG A 363 2.25 -20.26 -2.50
C ARG A 363 2.62 -19.41 -3.71
N LYS A 364 2.87 -20.07 -4.84
CA LYS A 364 3.23 -19.40 -6.10
C LYS A 364 2.07 -18.53 -6.57
N GLU A 365 0.86 -19.07 -6.62
CA GLU A 365 -0.33 -18.34 -7.04
C GLU A 365 -0.52 -17.06 -6.20
N THR A 366 -0.54 -17.19 -4.87
CA THR A 366 -0.79 -16.04 -3.99
C THR A 366 0.33 -15.01 -4.04
N LEU A 367 1.60 -15.42 -4.15
CA LEU A 367 2.72 -14.51 -4.31
C LEU A 367 2.59 -13.67 -5.59
N PHE A 368 2.34 -14.32 -6.74
CA PHE A 368 2.30 -13.62 -8.02
C PHE A 368 1.00 -12.85 -8.25
N THR A 369 -0.10 -13.23 -7.58
CA THR A 369 -1.35 -12.45 -7.61
C THR A 369 -1.24 -11.20 -6.75
N ARG A 370 -0.62 -11.33 -5.57
CA ARG A 370 -0.54 -10.22 -4.60
C ARG A 370 0.74 -9.41 -4.70
N ASN A 371 1.72 -9.92 -5.43
CA ASN A 371 3.02 -9.28 -5.66
C ASN A 371 3.75 -8.80 -4.40
N ASP A 372 3.57 -9.53 -3.29
CA ASP A 372 4.20 -9.26 -2.00
C ASP A 372 4.74 -10.56 -1.39
N LEU A 373 6.03 -10.59 -1.09
CA LEU A 373 6.72 -11.76 -0.52
C LEU A 373 6.10 -12.25 0.78
N SER A 374 5.45 -11.38 1.55
CA SER A 374 4.75 -11.74 2.77
C SER A 374 3.44 -12.50 2.51
N TYR A 375 2.85 -12.34 1.33
CA TYR A 375 1.56 -12.92 0.98
C TYR A 375 1.65 -14.19 0.13
N SER A 376 2.76 -14.93 0.28
CA SER A 376 2.92 -16.28 -0.26
C SER A 376 2.31 -17.31 0.72
N PHE A 377 1.02 -17.59 0.58
CA PHE A 377 0.29 -18.46 1.50
C PHE A 377 0.25 -19.91 1.01
N PRO A 378 0.63 -20.89 1.88
CA PRO A 378 0.56 -22.31 1.51
C PRO A 378 -0.84 -22.91 1.65
N CYS A 379 -1.74 -22.29 2.42
CA CYS A 379 -3.06 -22.85 2.73
C CYS A 379 -4.14 -21.80 2.52
N MET A 380 -5.33 -22.25 2.07
CA MET A 380 -6.52 -21.43 1.94
C MET A 380 -7.75 -22.24 2.34
N ILE A 381 -8.66 -21.62 3.06
CA ILE A 381 -9.99 -22.12 3.37
C ILE A 381 -11.01 -21.17 2.74
N GLU A 382 -11.97 -21.69 1.99
CA GLU A 382 -13.13 -20.94 1.56
C GLU A 382 -14.35 -21.42 2.31
N VAL A 383 -15.06 -20.50 2.95
CA VAL A 383 -16.31 -20.76 3.67
C VAL A 383 -17.45 -19.97 3.06
N LYS A 384 -18.65 -20.57 3.10
CA LYS A 384 -19.92 -19.88 2.77
C LYS A 384 -20.59 -19.46 4.07
N LEU A 385 -21.15 -18.24 4.06
CA LEU A 385 -21.84 -17.61 5.18
C LEU A 385 -23.35 -17.64 5.00
#